data_55f1463483557e06efe5b5b5c3694856
#
_entry.id   55f1463483557e06efe5b5b5c3694856
#
_cell.length_a   1.000
_cell.length_b   1.000
_cell.length_c   1.000
_cell.angle_alpha   90.00
_cell.angle_beta   90.00
_cell.angle_gamma   90.00
#
_symmetry.space_group_name_H-M   'P 1'
#
loop_
_entity.id
_entity.type
_entity.pdbx_description
1 polymer ?
#
loop_
_entity_poly.entity_id
_entity_poly.type
_entity_poly.pdbx_seq_one_letter_code
_entity_poly.pdbx_strand_id
1 'polypeptide(L)'
;MTHPNIILTGFMGTGKTSVGREVAGRLGRPFVDLDDLIVARAGKSIPAIFAQDGEPAFRALEAALCREMAEPTGIVLAVGGGAVVDPANRQALAAGGTLICLDATPEAILSRVGHDDNRPMLAAPDRLARIRELLDRRAAAYDAIPIHLDTTHLSLAAAAERVMALAAGLPEDGYYLPIRYEAPAGEVGRSSSADLLPASSGYAVLIAPGLLAEAGRRIAAAGIRPGRCAVVTNEVVERHHAETLRRSLADAGFEPVVFEIPDGEAYKTLDTAAGLYARFAAARLARGEPVIALGGGVIGDLAGFVAATWLRGVPFVQIPTSLLAMVDASVGGKVAVDLPAGKNLVGAFKQPAVVLIDPDLLRTLPGAEFRAGLAEIVKAGIIGDARLFEQLAAEGPASLTAMIADAVRVKARVVERDPFELGERAWLNLGHTFGHALELLSGYTLRHGEAVALGTIAAAELSAALGYCDPALPGRIRAALGRLGLPTSHTFDPQAALAAMGTDKKRRGRALRFILIRRIGEVTIAEDIEAGAILAALEKICKT
;
A
#
# COMPACT_ATOMS: atom_id res chain seq x y z
N MET A 1 18.93 3.56 -13.53
CA MET A 1 18.42 2.45 -14.34
C MET A 1 17.11 2.92 -14.96
N THR A 2 16.95 2.75 -16.28
CA THR A 2 15.68 3.04 -16.96
C THR A 2 14.67 1.96 -16.55
N HIS A 3 13.50 2.36 -16.05
CA HIS A 3 12.41 1.44 -15.79
C HIS A 3 11.85 0.91 -17.10
N PRO A 4 11.39 -0.37 -17.16
CA PRO A 4 10.68 -0.87 -18.32
C PRO A 4 9.39 -0.08 -18.55
N ASN A 5 8.99 0.07 -19.80
CA ASN A 5 7.73 0.72 -20.16
C ASN A 5 6.53 -0.12 -19.71
N ILE A 6 5.40 0.54 -19.46
CA ILE A 6 4.09 -0.12 -19.29
C ILE A 6 3.29 0.19 -20.54
N ILE A 7 2.96 -0.83 -21.31
CA ILE A 7 2.37 -0.67 -22.62
C ILE A 7 0.96 -1.27 -22.60
N LEU A 8 -0.02 -0.42 -22.84
CA LEU A 8 -1.44 -0.80 -22.83
C LEU A 8 -1.97 -0.89 -24.26
N THR A 9 -2.53 -2.04 -24.61
CA THR A 9 -3.24 -2.27 -25.87
C THR A 9 -4.64 -2.81 -25.61
N GLY A 10 -5.38 -3.12 -26.66
CA GLY A 10 -6.74 -3.67 -26.61
C GLY A 10 -7.70 -2.91 -27.51
N PHE A 11 -8.94 -3.37 -27.61
CA PHE A 11 -9.96 -2.78 -28.47
C PHE A 11 -10.30 -1.34 -28.07
N MET A 12 -10.89 -0.58 -28.98
CA MET A 12 -11.41 0.77 -28.62
C MET A 12 -12.47 0.66 -27.52
N GLY A 13 -12.48 1.60 -26.57
CA GLY A 13 -13.42 1.57 -25.45
C GLY A 13 -13.02 0.67 -24.27
N THR A 14 -11.89 -0.06 -24.33
CA THR A 14 -11.38 -0.84 -23.18
C THR A 14 -10.71 0.02 -22.09
N GLY A 15 -10.49 1.31 -22.36
CA GLY A 15 -9.99 2.25 -21.35
C GLY A 15 -8.49 2.56 -21.41
N LYS A 16 -7.76 2.15 -22.45
CA LYS A 16 -6.29 2.33 -22.57
C LYS A 16 -5.78 3.72 -22.17
N THR A 17 -6.31 4.76 -22.79
CA THR A 17 -5.87 6.14 -22.57
C THR A 17 -6.18 6.61 -21.14
N SER A 18 -7.40 6.33 -20.64
CA SER A 18 -7.82 6.74 -19.28
C SER A 18 -7.04 5.99 -18.20
N VAL A 19 -6.94 4.67 -18.33
CA VAL A 19 -6.17 3.83 -17.40
C VAL A 19 -4.68 4.17 -17.48
N GLY A 20 -4.15 4.36 -18.69
CA GLY A 20 -2.74 4.74 -18.87
C GLY A 20 -2.38 6.06 -18.22
N ARG A 21 -3.23 7.09 -18.34
CA ARG A 21 -3.04 8.38 -17.65
C ARG A 21 -3.10 8.24 -16.14
N GLU A 22 -4.04 7.47 -15.62
CA GLU A 22 -4.16 7.20 -14.19
C GLU A 22 -2.92 6.46 -13.64
N VAL A 23 -2.46 5.42 -14.34
CA VAL A 23 -1.21 4.68 -14.00
C VAL A 23 -0.01 5.62 -14.03
N ALA A 24 0.13 6.41 -15.08
CA ALA A 24 1.22 7.37 -15.23
C ALA A 24 1.23 8.40 -14.09
N GLY A 25 0.08 8.95 -13.75
CA GLY A 25 -0.11 9.86 -12.63
C GLY A 25 0.31 9.21 -11.30
N ARG A 26 -0.15 8.00 -11.01
CA ARG A 26 0.19 7.27 -9.78
C ARG A 26 1.66 6.88 -9.69
N LEU A 27 2.31 6.55 -10.80
CA LEU A 27 3.72 6.17 -10.84
C LEU A 27 4.67 7.37 -11.03
N GLY A 28 4.14 8.58 -11.38
CA GLY A 28 4.93 9.76 -11.76
C GLY A 28 5.77 9.55 -13.01
N ARG A 29 5.21 8.80 -13.96
CA ARG A 29 5.82 8.51 -15.23
C ARG A 29 5.17 9.35 -16.34
N PRO A 30 5.88 9.68 -17.43
CA PRO A 30 5.26 10.29 -18.59
C PRO A 30 4.20 9.34 -19.19
N PHE A 31 3.07 9.91 -19.63
CA PHE A 31 2.07 9.21 -20.42
C PHE A 31 2.23 9.57 -21.88
N VAL A 32 2.18 8.59 -22.75
CA VAL A 32 2.27 8.74 -24.22
C VAL A 32 1.11 7.98 -24.86
N ASP A 33 0.41 8.62 -25.80
CA ASP A 33 -0.57 7.96 -26.67
C ASP A 33 0.02 7.86 -28.09
N LEU A 34 0.07 6.66 -28.63
CA LEU A 34 0.66 6.43 -29.95
C LEU A 34 -0.11 7.15 -31.06
N ASP A 35 -1.44 7.25 -30.92
CA ASP A 35 -2.28 7.93 -31.89
C ASP A 35 -1.94 9.45 -31.92
N ASP A 36 -1.67 10.06 -30.76
CA ASP A 36 -1.23 11.46 -30.66
C ASP A 36 0.15 11.67 -31.34
N LEU A 37 1.08 10.70 -31.16
CA LEU A 37 2.38 10.75 -31.83
C LEU A 37 2.27 10.60 -33.35
N ILE A 38 1.37 9.74 -33.85
CA ILE A 38 1.10 9.59 -35.29
C ILE A 38 0.60 10.94 -35.86
N VAL A 39 -0.36 11.56 -35.19
CA VAL A 39 -0.90 12.87 -35.60
C VAL A 39 0.19 13.94 -35.62
N ALA A 40 1.00 14.01 -34.56
CA ALA A 40 2.09 14.97 -34.48
C ALA A 40 3.16 14.75 -35.58
N ARG A 41 3.51 13.50 -35.88
CA ARG A 41 4.48 13.14 -36.91
C ARG A 41 3.98 13.41 -38.32
N ALA A 42 2.70 13.10 -38.58
CA ALA A 42 2.08 13.29 -39.89
C ALA A 42 1.65 14.75 -40.17
N GLY A 43 1.49 15.58 -39.14
CA GLY A 43 0.96 16.94 -39.25
C GLY A 43 -0.53 17.00 -39.63
N LYS A 44 -1.27 15.89 -39.56
CA LYS A 44 -2.68 15.78 -39.92
C LYS A 44 -3.39 14.69 -39.12
N SER A 45 -4.71 14.76 -39.04
CA SER A 45 -5.52 13.81 -38.29
C SER A 45 -5.47 12.39 -38.87
N ILE A 46 -5.70 11.37 -38.07
CA ILE A 46 -5.75 9.97 -38.50
C ILE A 46 -6.76 9.76 -39.67
N PRO A 47 -7.99 10.28 -39.62
CA PRO A 47 -8.90 10.20 -40.75
C PRO A 47 -8.35 10.81 -42.04
N ALA A 48 -7.61 11.95 -41.92
CA ALA A 48 -6.98 12.58 -43.09
C ALA A 48 -5.84 11.75 -43.65
N ILE A 49 -5.05 11.06 -42.81
CA ILE A 49 -4.02 10.11 -43.26
C ILE A 49 -4.67 8.98 -44.08
N PHE A 50 -5.72 8.35 -43.54
CA PHE A 50 -6.44 7.27 -44.27
C PHE A 50 -7.03 7.74 -45.59
N ALA A 51 -7.62 8.94 -45.61
CA ALA A 51 -8.26 9.48 -46.83
C ALA A 51 -7.25 9.92 -47.89
N GLN A 52 -6.10 10.48 -47.53
CA GLN A 52 -5.13 11.08 -48.44
C GLN A 52 -3.96 10.16 -48.80
N ASP A 53 -3.44 9.39 -47.81
CA ASP A 53 -2.23 8.58 -47.94
C ASP A 53 -2.52 7.08 -47.92
N GLY A 54 -3.74 6.69 -47.50
CA GLY A 54 -4.18 5.29 -47.42
C GLY A 54 -3.71 4.55 -46.16
N GLU A 55 -4.32 3.38 -45.91
CA GLU A 55 -3.99 2.54 -44.76
C GLU A 55 -2.51 2.08 -44.73
N PRO A 56 -1.85 1.73 -45.88
CA PRO A 56 -0.44 1.33 -45.86
C PRO A 56 0.49 2.40 -45.29
N ALA A 57 0.25 3.68 -45.60
CA ALA A 57 1.06 4.78 -45.08
C ALA A 57 0.85 4.97 -43.56
N PHE A 58 -0.40 4.85 -43.09
CA PHE A 58 -0.70 4.86 -41.65
C PHE A 58 0.02 3.70 -40.92
N ARG A 59 -0.04 2.46 -41.48
CA ARG A 59 0.61 1.28 -40.87
C ARG A 59 2.13 1.40 -40.84
N ALA A 60 2.73 2.02 -41.82
CA ALA A 60 4.16 2.27 -41.86
C ALA A 60 4.60 3.25 -40.77
N LEU A 61 3.83 4.33 -40.54
CA LEU A 61 4.06 5.28 -39.45
C LEU A 61 3.86 4.62 -38.07
N GLU A 62 2.77 3.87 -37.90
CA GLU A 62 2.46 3.13 -36.68
C GLU A 62 3.60 2.16 -36.32
N ALA A 63 4.07 1.36 -37.30
CA ALA A 63 5.17 0.43 -37.09
C ALA A 63 6.51 1.12 -36.74
N ALA A 64 6.79 2.25 -37.39
CA ALA A 64 8.00 3.03 -37.09
C ALA A 64 7.98 3.55 -35.65
N LEU A 65 6.84 4.10 -35.19
CA LEU A 65 6.66 4.59 -33.84
C LEU A 65 6.64 3.47 -32.80
N CYS A 66 6.06 2.30 -33.12
CA CYS A 66 6.15 1.13 -32.23
C CYS A 66 7.60 0.74 -31.93
N ARG A 67 8.47 0.74 -32.97
CA ARG A 67 9.91 0.46 -32.78
C ARG A 67 10.64 1.55 -31.99
N GLU A 68 10.32 2.81 -32.25
CA GLU A 68 10.92 3.95 -31.53
C GLU A 68 10.54 3.93 -30.04
N MET A 69 9.28 3.65 -29.73
CA MET A 69 8.76 3.59 -28.36
C MET A 69 9.10 2.27 -27.64
N ALA A 70 9.71 1.31 -28.33
CA ALA A 70 10.18 0.07 -27.71
C ALA A 70 11.41 0.26 -26.79
N GLU A 71 12.14 1.39 -26.91
CA GLU A 71 13.23 1.68 -25.99
C GLU A 71 12.72 1.86 -24.55
N PRO A 72 13.35 1.20 -23.56
CA PRO A 72 12.89 1.27 -22.16
C PRO A 72 13.21 2.64 -21.55
N THR A 73 12.25 3.53 -21.53
CA THR A 73 12.37 4.91 -21.04
C THR A 73 11.53 5.18 -19.78
N GLY A 74 10.84 4.16 -19.27
CA GLY A 74 10.01 4.27 -18.07
C GLY A 74 8.67 4.97 -18.29
N ILE A 75 8.18 5.03 -19.53
CA ILE A 75 6.89 5.64 -19.87
C ILE A 75 5.71 4.69 -19.66
N VAL A 76 4.50 5.26 -19.61
CA VAL A 76 3.24 4.53 -19.81
C VAL A 76 2.72 4.86 -21.20
N LEU A 77 2.65 3.83 -22.07
CA LEU A 77 2.31 3.98 -23.47
C LEU A 77 0.95 3.34 -23.76
N ALA A 78 0.03 4.08 -24.34
CA ALA A 78 -1.20 3.53 -24.93
C ALA A 78 -0.98 3.33 -26.44
N VAL A 79 -1.27 2.10 -26.95
CA VAL A 79 -1.18 1.79 -28.38
C VAL A 79 -2.53 1.36 -28.94
N GLY A 80 -2.81 1.77 -30.17
CA GLY A 80 -4.03 1.37 -30.87
C GLY A 80 -4.16 -0.15 -30.97
N GLY A 81 -5.37 -0.70 -30.82
CA GLY A 81 -5.61 -2.15 -30.94
C GLY A 81 -5.30 -2.71 -32.33
N GLY A 82 -5.11 -1.85 -33.34
CA GLY A 82 -4.64 -2.24 -34.66
C GLY A 82 -3.13 -2.45 -34.74
N ALA A 83 -2.36 -1.73 -33.96
CA ALA A 83 -0.90 -1.78 -33.96
C ALA A 83 -0.36 -3.20 -33.65
N VAL A 84 -1.01 -3.86 -32.66
CA VAL A 84 -0.60 -5.20 -32.20
C VAL A 84 -1.09 -6.35 -33.12
N VAL A 85 -1.83 -6.06 -34.19
CA VAL A 85 -2.18 -7.06 -35.20
C VAL A 85 -0.92 -7.53 -35.95
N ASP A 86 0.03 -6.61 -36.17
CA ASP A 86 1.35 -6.94 -36.70
C ASP A 86 2.21 -7.63 -35.64
N PRO A 87 2.69 -8.88 -35.88
CA PRO A 87 3.57 -9.59 -34.95
C PRO A 87 4.89 -8.85 -34.65
N ALA A 88 5.45 -8.13 -35.63
CA ALA A 88 6.71 -7.39 -35.46
C ALA A 88 6.54 -6.22 -34.49
N ASN A 89 5.40 -5.52 -34.53
CA ASN A 89 5.09 -4.47 -33.57
C ASN A 89 4.91 -5.05 -32.16
N ARG A 90 4.20 -6.19 -32.01
CA ARG A 90 4.06 -6.87 -30.71
C ARG A 90 5.41 -7.24 -30.11
N GLN A 91 6.28 -7.83 -30.92
CA GLN A 91 7.61 -8.22 -30.48
C GLN A 91 8.46 -7.02 -30.06
N ALA A 92 8.45 -5.94 -30.84
CA ALA A 92 9.17 -4.72 -30.54
C ALA A 92 8.69 -4.11 -29.21
N LEU A 93 7.38 -3.94 -29.04
CA LEU A 93 6.79 -3.38 -27.83
C LEU A 93 7.09 -4.25 -26.59
N ALA A 94 6.95 -5.59 -26.70
CA ALA A 94 7.24 -6.51 -25.61
C ALA A 94 8.73 -6.51 -25.19
N ALA A 95 9.64 -6.20 -26.09
CA ALA A 95 11.08 -6.05 -25.77
C ALA A 95 11.36 -4.80 -24.94
N GLY A 96 10.57 -3.72 -25.09
CA GLY A 96 10.75 -2.45 -24.39
C GLY A 96 10.07 -2.38 -23.03
N GLY A 97 9.15 -3.31 -22.72
CA GLY A 97 8.40 -3.26 -21.46
C GLY A 97 7.33 -4.32 -21.31
N THR A 98 6.47 -4.12 -20.31
CA THR A 98 5.35 -5.03 -20.05
C THR A 98 4.16 -4.65 -20.94
N LEU A 99 3.84 -5.51 -21.91
CA LEU A 99 2.68 -5.34 -22.80
C LEU A 99 1.44 -6.00 -22.18
N ILE A 100 0.40 -5.21 -21.94
CA ILE A 100 -0.86 -5.63 -21.30
C ILE A 100 -2.01 -5.36 -22.26
N CYS A 101 -2.82 -6.39 -22.57
CA CYS A 101 -4.07 -6.25 -23.30
C CYS A 101 -5.21 -5.93 -22.33
N LEU A 102 -5.89 -4.82 -22.56
CA LEU A 102 -7.12 -4.49 -21.84
C LEU A 102 -8.32 -5.05 -22.61
N ASP A 103 -9.07 -5.92 -21.98
CA ASP A 103 -10.28 -6.53 -22.51
C ASP A 103 -11.53 -5.88 -21.91
N ALA A 104 -12.65 -6.01 -22.62
CA ALA A 104 -13.98 -5.72 -22.11
C ALA A 104 -15.02 -6.42 -22.96
N THR A 105 -16.19 -6.73 -22.39
CA THR A 105 -17.30 -7.31 -23.16
C THR A 105 -17.79 -6.34 -24.25
N PRO A 106 -18.34 -6.87 -25.37
CA PRO A 106 -18.89 -6.02 -26.43
C PRO A 106 -19.93 -5.02 -25.94
N GLU A 107 -20.74 -5.40 -24.95
CA GLU A 107 -21.76 -4.56 -24.33
C GLU A 107 -21.13 -3.41 -23.52
N ALA A 108 -20.09 -3.69 -22.75
CA ALA A 108 -19.35 -2.67 -22.02
C ALA A 108 -18.63 -1.70 -22.98
N ILE A 109 -18.04 -2.21 -24.05
CA ILE A 109 -17.43 -1.39 -25.09
C ILE A 109 -18.50 -0.49 -25.72
N LEU A 110 -19.67 -1.03 -26.13
CA LEU A 110 -20.73 -0.25 -26.71
C LEU A 110 -21.22 0.85 -25.78
N SER A 111 -21.39 0.55 -24.48
CA SER A 111 -21.81 1.56 -23.50
C SER A 111 -20.81 2.72 -23.35
N ARG A 112 -19.52 2.43 -23.49
CA ARG A 112 -18.42 3.42 -23.34
C ARG A 112 -18.18 4.25 -24.59
N VAL A 113 -18.46 3.71 -25.79
CA VAL A 113 -18.17 4.39 -27.06
C VAL A 113 -19.43 4.73 -27.86
N GLY A 114 -20.61 4.36 -27.39
CA GLY A 114 -21.87 4.43 -28.13
C GLY A 114 -22.33 5.82 -28.58
N HIS A 115 -21.80 6.88 -27.96
CA HIS A 115 -22.14 8.29 -28.27
C HIS A 115 -21.03 9.04 -29.04
N ASP A 116 -19.96 8.35 -29.45
CA ASP A 116 -18.85 8.96 -30.17
C ASP A 116 -18.99 8.73 -31.68
N ASP A 117 -19.52 9.73 -32.39
CA ASP A 117 -19.71 9.68 -33.84
C ASP A 117 -18.40 9.86 -34.65
N ASN A 118 -17.29 10.15 -33.99
CA ASN A 118 -15.97 10.31 -34.64
C ASN A 118 -15.24 8.99 -34.90
N ARG A 119 -15.93 7.84 -34.86
CA ARG A 119 -15.33 6.50 -35.06
C ARG A 119 -15.81 5.82 -36.30
N PRO A 120 -15.20 6.05 -37.49
CA PRO A 120 -15.64 5.51 -38.76
C PRO A 120 -15.76 3.98 -38.79
N MET A 121 -14.93 3.26 -38.02
CA MET A 121 -14.93 1.78 -37.96
C MET A 121 -16.18 1.19 -37.28
N LEU A 122 -16.93 1.99 -36.49
CA LEU A 122 -18.19 1.59 -35.85
C LEU A 122 -19.43 2.16 -36.57
N ALA A 123 -19.27 2.79 -37.72
CA ALA A 123 -20.36 3.29 -38.54
C ALA A 123 -21.13 2.12 -39.18
N ALA A 124 -22.07 1.54 -38.45
CA ALA A 124 -22.93 0.44 -38.90
C ALA A 124 -24.32 0.58 -38.23
N PRO A 125 -25.40 0.09 -38.88
CA PRO A 125 -26.75 0.08 -38.30
C PRO A 125 -26.81 -0.69 -36.97
N ASP A 126 -26.10 -1.82 -36.86
CA ASP A 126 -25.91 -2.58 -35.62
C ASP A 126 -24.45 -2.46 -35.18
N ARG A 127 -24.22 -1.50 -34.27
CA ARG A 127 -22.89 -1.25 -33.71
C ARG A 127 -22.39 -2.41 -32.84
N LEU A 128 -23.28 -3.13 -32.14
CA LEU A 128 -22.89 -4.26 -31.29
C LEU A 128 -22.38 -5.44 -32.14
N ALA A 129 -23.10 -5.80 -33.20
CA ALA A 129 -22.66 -6.83 -34.14
C ALA A 129 -21.31 -6.45 -34.79
N ARG A 130 -21.12 -5.17 -35.11
CA ARG A 130 -19.86 -4.68 -35.69
C ARG A 130 -18.69 -4.77 -34.71
N ILE A 131 -18.93 -4.47 -33.42
CA ILE A 131 -17.91 -4.63 -32.35
C ILE A 131 -17.50 -6.10 -32.27
N ARG A 132 -18.46 -7.02 -32.21
CA ARG A 132 -18.18 -8.47 -32.14
C ARG A 132 -17.38 -8.94 -33.36
N GLU A 133 -17.78 -8.57 -34.55
CA GLU A 133 -17.05 -8.90 -35.77
C GLU A 133 -15.58 -8.43 -35.73
N LEU A 134 -15.35 -7.20 -35.30
CA LEU A 134 -14.00 -6.63 -35.21
C LEU A 134 -13.16 -7.27 -34.12
N LEU A 135 -13.76 -7.64 -32.99
CA LEU A 135 -13.08 -8.40 -31.94
C LEU A 135 -12.66 -9.78 -32.43
N ASP A 136 -13.59 -10.52 -33.10
CA ASP A 136 -13.30 -11.86 -33.65
C ASP A 136 -12.15 -11.81 -34.65
N ARG A 137 -12.13 -10.80 -35.52
CA ARG A 137 -11.03 -10.61 -36.51
C ARG A 137 -9.66 -10.36 -35.85
N ARG A 138 -9.62 -9.82 -34.64
CA ARG A 138 -8.39 -9.49 -33.93
C ARG A 138 -8.07 -10.46 -32.80
N ALA A 139 -8.94 -11.41 -32.52
CA ALA A 139 -8.81 -12.34 -31.40
C ALA A 139 -7.42 -13.00 -31.36
N ALA A 140 -6.99 -13.61 -32.45
CA ALA A 140 -5.68 -14.27 -32.52
C ALA A 140 -4.48 -13.34 -32.24
N ALA A 141 -4.60 -12.04 -32.55
CA ALA A 141 -3.55 -11.07 -32.26
C ALA A 141 -3.54 -10.66 -30.79
N TYR A 142 -4.71 -10.53 -30.16
CA TYR A 142 -4.83 -10.23 -28.75
C TYR A 142 -4.43 -11.44 -27.91
N ASP A 143 -4.92 -12.65 -28.25
CA ASP A 143 -4.58 -13.91 -27.55
C ASP A 143 -3.08 -14.22 -27.55
N ALA A 144 -2.33 -13.67 -28.52
CA ALA A 144 -0.88 -13.79 -28.55
C ALA A 144 -0.14 -12.91 -27.53
N ILE A 145 -0.85 -12.04 -26.81
CA ILE A 145 -0.30 -11.22 -25.72
C ILE A 145 -0.47 -12.02 -24.42
N PRO A 146 0.59 -12.26 -23.63
CA PRO A 146 0.49 -13.17 -22.48
C PRO A 146 -0.22 -12.57 -21.26
N ILE A 147 -0.38 -11.23 -21.21
CA ILE A 147 -0.94 -10.54 -20.05
C ILE A 147 -2.23 -9.83 -20.46
N HIS A 148 -3.33 -10.25 -19.86
CA HIS A 148 -4.66 -9.70 -20.09
C HIS A 148 -5.26 -9.11 -18.82
N LEU A 149 -6.10 -8.07 -18.98
CA LEU A 149 -6.89 -7.49 -17.90
C LEU A 149 -8.31 -7.20 -18.40
N ASP A 150 -9.29 -7.94 -17.90
CA ASP A 150 -10.70 -7.62 -18.13
C ASP A 150 -11.11 -6.38 -17.32
N THR A 151 -11.46 -5.31 -18.04
CA THR A 151 -11.89 -4.03 -17.46
C THR A 151 -13.41 -3.87 -17.41
N THR A 152 -14.19 -4.90 -17.78
CA THR A 152 -15.66 -4.82 -17.92
C THR A 152 -16.34 -4.19 -16.72
N HIS A 153 -16.01 -4.67 -15.53
CA HIS A 153 -16.63 -4.28 -14.27
C HIS A 153 -15.71 -3.46 -13.36
N LEU A 154 -14.50 -3.11 -13.80
CA LEU A 154 -13.55 -2.36 -12.99
C LEU A 154 -13.80 -0.85 -13.07
N SER A 155 -13.71 -0.17 -11.93
CA SER A 155 -13.55 1.28 -11.91
C SER A 155 -12.18 1.67 -12.49
N LEU A 156 -12.04 2.93 -12.93
CA LEU A 156 -10.77 3.44 -13.43
C LEU A 156 -9.61 3.23 -12.43
N ALA A 157 -9.87 3.51 -11.16
CA ALA A 157 -8.90 3.34 -10.09
C ALA A 157 -8.48 1.87 -9.91
N ALA A 158 -9.45 0.94 -9.92
CA ALA A 158 -9.18 -0.49 -9.81
C ALA A 158 -8.42 -1.03 -11.02
N ALA A 159 -8.78 -0.62 -12.24
CA ALA A 159 -8.06 -1.01 -13.46
C ALA A 159 -6.61 -0.53 -13.43
N ALA A 160 -6.36 0.72 -12.99
CA ALA A 160 -4.99 1.23 -12.84
C ALA A 160 -4.18 0.45 -11.81
N GLU A 161 -4.74 0.11 -10.66
CA GLU A 161 -4.07 -0.73 -9.65
C GLU A 161 -3.71 -2.10 -10.19
N ARG A 162 -4.63 -2.74 -10.94
CA ARG A 162 -4.38 -4.03 -11.58
C ARG A 162 -3.28 -3.95 -12.62
N VAL A 163 -3.28 -2.93 -13.46
CA VAL A 163 -2.20 -2.69 -14.44
C VAL A 163 -0.85 -2.54 -13.74
N MET A 164 -0.77 -1.77 -12.65
CA MET A 164 0.48 -1.61 -11.90
C MET A 164 0.95 -2.93 -11.28
N ALA A 165 0.04 -3.74 -10.74
CA ALA A 165 0.36 -5.06 -10.19
C ALA A 165 0.88 -6.01 -11.27
N LEU A 166 0.21 -6.12 -12.41
CA LEU A 166 0.62 -6.93 -13.55
C LEU A 166 1.97 -6.46 -14.12
N ALA A 167 2.18 -5.16 -14.25
CA ALA A 167 3.45 -4.59 -14.70
C ALA A 167 4.60 -4.87 -13.72
N ALA A 168 4.30 -4.99 -12.44
CA ALA A 168 5.26 -5.43 -11.42
C ALA A 168 5.44 -6.97 -11.40
N GLY A 169 4.73 -7.73 -12.23
CA GLY A 169 4.77 -9.18 -12.27
C GLY A 169 4.20 -9.83 -11.01
N LEU A 170 3.21 -9.21 -10.37
CA LEU A 170 2.46 -9.82 -9.26
C LEU A 170 1.38 -10.76 -9.82
N PRO A 171 0.95 -11.76 -9.02
CA PRO A 171 -0.15 -12.65 -9.39
C PRO A 171 -1.49 -11.89 -9.51
N GLU A 172 -2.51 -12.55 -10.05
CA GLU A 172 -3.80 -11.92 -10.32
C GLU A 172 -4.48 -11.31 -9.09
N ASP A 173 -4.29 -11.87 -7.90
CA ASP A 173 -4.80 -11.37 -6.63
C ASP A 173 -3.82 -10.43 -5.90
N GLY A 174 -2.67 -10.11 -6.50
CA GLY A 174 -1.67 -9.21 -5.93
C GLY A 174 -2.00 -7.72 -6.11
N TYR A 175 -1.43 -6.89 -5.24
CA TYR A 175 -1.60 -5.43 -5.25
C TYR A 175 -0.24 -4.73 -5.26
N TYR A 176 -0.15 -3.67 -6.04
CA TYR A 176 0.97 -2.73 -6.08
C TYR A 176 0.44 -1.36 -5.66
N LEU A 177 0.79 -0.91 -4.47
CA LEU A 177 0.33 0.36 -3.89
C LEU A 177 1.53 1.32 -3.80
N PRO A 178 1.67 2.28 -4.72
CA PRO A 178 2.68 3.33 -4.62
C PRO A 178 2.26 4.30 -3.51
N ILE A 179 3.19 4.63 -2.62
CA ILE A 179 3.02 5.67 -1.60
C ILE A 179 3.93 6.82 -1.96
N ARG A 180 3.38 8.03 -2.10
CA ARG A 180 4.07 9.25 -2.46
C ARG A 180 3.89 10.29 -1.37
N TYR A 181 4.92 11.05 -1.11
CA TYR A 181 4.86 12.16 -0.18
C TYR A 181 5.80 13.27 -0.64
N GLU A 182 5.43 14.51 -0.33
CA GLU A 182 6.31 15.66 -0.53
C GLU A 182 7.19 15.84 0.72
N ALA A 183 8.49 15.96 0.52
CA ALA A 183 9.38 16.35 1.60
C ALA A 183 9.11 17.83 1.95
N PRO A 184 9.07 18.22 3.24
CA PRO A 184 8.87 19.62 3.60
C PRO A 184 9.93 20.50 2.98
N ALA A 185 9.51 21.60 2.36
CA ALA A 185 10.41 22.59 1.79
C ALA A 185 11.28 23.17 2.91
N GLY A 186 12.56 22.80 2.94
CA GLY A 186 13.53 23.31 3.91
C GLY A 186 14.40 22.29 4.62
N GLU A 187 14.04 21.00 4.65
CA GLU A 187 14.83 19.95 5.31
C GLU A 187 15.74 19.12 4.37
N VAL A 188 15.83 19.49 3.11
CA VAL A 188 16.82 18.89 2.22
C VAL A 188 18.19 19.50 2.54
N GLY A 189 18.75 19.13 3.67
CA GLY A 189 20.19 19.16 3.88
C GLY A 189 20.79 18.32 2.75
N ARG A 190 21.53 18.96 1.85
CA ARG A 190 22.26 18.33 0.76
C ARG A 190 23.24 17.31 1.33
N SER A 191 22.73 16.13 1.66
CA SER A 191 23.53 14.94 1.87
C SER A 191 23.75 14.32 0.50
N SER A 192 24.99 14.07 0.17
CA SER A 192 25.44 13.40 -1.07
C SER A 192 24.90 11.99 -1.32
N SER A 193 23.92 11.55 -0.53
CA SER A 193 23.11 10.35 -0.73
C SER A 193 21.81 10.61 -1.51
N ALA A 194 21.51 11.86 -1.89
CA ALA A 194 20.35 12.22 -2.70
C ALA A 194 20.45 11.70 -4.16
N ASP A 195 21.63 11.29 -4.59
CA ASP A 195 21.85 10.67 -5.91
C ASP A 195 21.35 9.22 -6.01
N LEU A 196 20.84 8.63 -4.90
CA LEU A 196 20.35 7.25 -4.88
C LEU A 196 18.83 7.13 -4.84
N LEU A 197 18.08 8.22 -4.67
CA LEU A 197 16.62 8.25 -4.73
C LEU A 197 16.18 9.19 -5.84
N PRO A 198 15.23 8.78 -6.70
CA PRO A 198 14.66 9.69 -7.69
C PRO A 198 13.97 10.87 -6.99
N ALA A 199 13.86 12.01 -7.68
CA ALA A 199 13.33 13.29 -7.20
C ALA A 199 11.85 13.25 -6.72
N SER A 200 11.15 12.12 -6.81
CA SER A 200 9.85 11.87 -6.18
C SER A 200 10.08 10.99 -4.94
N SER A 201 9.87 11.56 -3.77
CA SER A 201 9.88 10.85 -2.50
C SER A 201 8.73 9.83 -2.48
N GLY A 202 9.03 8.54 -2.40
CA GLY A 202 8.00 7.50 -2.37
C GLY A 202 8.58 6.09 -2.34
N TYR A 203 7.73 5.12 -2.04
CA TYR A 203 8.05 3.70 -2.06
C TYR A 203 6.82 2.88 -2.46
N ALA A 204 7.02 1.61 -2.80
CA ALA A 204 5.92 0.71 -3.10
C ALA A 204 5.64 -0.24 -1.93
N VAL A 205 4.36 -0.53 -1.71
CA VAL A 205 3.89 -1.66 -0.91
C VAL A 205 3.39 -2.72 -1.88
N LEU A 206 4.03 -3.88 -1.88
CA LEU A 206 3.65 -5.05 -2.66
C LEU A 206 2.93 -6.03 -1.75
N ILE A 207 1.76 -6.49 -2.16
CA ILE A 207 0.94 -7.41 -1.37
C ILE A 207 0.55 -8.58 -2.27
N ALA A 208 1.04 -9.77 -2.00
CA ALA A 208 0.64 -10.99 -2.69
C ALA A 208 1.09 -12.24 -1.92
N PRO A 209 0.35 -13.36 -2.03
CA PRO A 209 0.81 -14.64 -1.53
C PRO A 209 2.14 -15.07 -2.18
N GLY A 210 3.04 -15.69 -1.41
CA GLY A 210 4.32 -16.20 -1.90
C GLY A 210 5.41 -15.15 -2.14
N LEU A 211 5.19 -13.88 -1.81
CA LEU A 211 6.18 -12.81 -2.03
C LEU A 211 7.51 -13.03 -1.33
N LEU A 212 7.53 -13.73 -0.19
CA LEU A 212 8.77 -14.00 0.53
C LEU A 212 9.77 -14.78 -0.33
N ALA A 213 9.29 -15.73 -1.13
CA ALA A 213 10.13 -16.50 -2.05
C ALA A 213 10.69 -15.67 -3.22
N GLU A 214 10.14 -14.49 -3.46
CA GLU A 214 10.57 -13.55 -4.50
C GLU A 214 11.25 -12.28 -3.94
N ALA A 215 11.42 -12.20 -2.61
CA ALA A 215 11.84 -10.98 -1.93
C ALA A 215 13.14 -10.39 -2.49
N GLY A 216 14.15 -11.21 -2.75
CA GLY A 216 15.44 -10.74 -3.31
C GLY A 216 15.25 -10.03 -4.65
N ARG A 217 14.50 -10.61 -5.57
CA ARG A 217 14.18 -10.02 -6.88
C ARG A 217 13.40 -8.71 -6.73
N ARG A 218 12.43 -8.65 -5.81
CA ARG A 218 11.60 -7.47 -5.54
C ARG A 218 12.41 -6.33 -4.92
N ILE A 219 13.33 -6.66 -4.02
CA ILE A 219 14.26 -5.71 -3.40
C ILE A 219 15.22 -5.11 -4.45
N ALA A 220 15.77 -5.96 -5.33
CA ALA A 220 16.61 -5.48 -6.44
C ALA A 220 15.81 -4.57 -7.40
N ALA A 221 14.56 -4.94 -7.73
CA ALA A 221 13.67 -4.13 -8.56
C ALA A 221 13.31 -2.77 -7.92
N ALA A 222 13.32 -2.67 -6.59
CA ALA A 222 13.17 -1.40 -5.87
C ALA A 222 14.44 -0.51 -5.89
N GLY A 223 15.45 -0.87 -6.67
CA GLY A 223 16.68 -0.09 -6.86
C GLY A 223 17.79 -0.39 -5.86
N ILE A 224 17.63 -1.37 -4.99
CA ILE A 224 18.67 -1.81 -4.07
C ILE A 224 19.63 -2.76 -4.80
N ARG A 225 20.91 -2.40 -4.84
CA ARG A 225 21.92 -3.23 -5.51
C ARG A 225 22.18 -4.51 -4.72
N PRO A 226 22.27 -5.67 -5.40
CA PRO A 226 22.74 -6.90 -4.78
C PRO A 226 24.12 -6.74 -4.12
N GLY A 227 24.34 -7.47 -3.06
CA GLY A 227 25.52 -7.42 -2.21
C GLY A 227 25.14 -7.84 -0.79
N ARG A 228 25.98 -7.53 0.18
CA ARG A 228 25.67 -7.87 1.58
C ARG A 228 24.45 -7.11 2.07
N CYS A 229 23.63 -7.78 2.88
CA CYS A 229 22.46 -7.17 3.52
C CYS A 229 22.29 -7.70 4.96
N ALA A 230 21.80 -6.85 5.86
CA ALA A 230 21.46 -7.23 7.23
C ALA A 230 19.99 -7.64 7.31
N VAL A 231 19.70 -8.86 7.74
CA VAL A 231 18.34 -9.32 8.06
C VAL A 231 18.17 -9.30 9.58
N VAL A 232 17.30 -8.42 10.09
CA VAL A 232 16.95 -8.35 11.51
C VAL A 232 15.65 -9.10 11.72
N THR A 233 15.64 -10.05 12.65
CA THR A 233 14.50 -10.91 12.97
C THR A 233 14.55 -11.36 14.43
N ASN A 234 13.56 -12.15 14.88
CA ASN A 234 13.59 -12.83 16.16
C ASN A 234 13.58 -14.35 15.99
N GLU A 235 13.85 -15.08 17.06
CA GLU A 235 13.95 -16.54 17.06
C GLU A 235 12.69 -17.27 16.60
N VAL A 236 11.49 -16.68 16.82
CA VAL A 236 10.21 -17.27 16.43
C VAL A 236 10.02 -17.18 14.93
N VAL A 237 10.21 -15.98 14.36
CA VAL A 237 10.07 -15.70 12.94
C VAL A 237 11.19 -16.38 12.13
N GLU A 238 12.40 -16.39 12.68
CA GLU A 238 13.57 -17.03 12.07
C GLU A 238 13.29 -18.48 11.71
N ARG A 239 12.80 -19.25 12.67
CA ARG A 239 12.46 -20.68 12.51
C ARG A 239 11.49 -20.96 11.38
N HIS A 240 10.55 -20.05 11.11
CA HIS A 240 9.49 -20.27 10.13
C HIS A 240 9.82 -19.71 8.74
N HIS A 241 10.53 -18.59 8.68
CA HIS A 241 10.55 -17.77 7.46
C HIS A 241 11.96 -17.40 6.97
N ALA A 242 12.98 -17.42 7.82
CA ALA A 242 14.29 -16.89 7.43
C ALA A 242 14.96 -17.71 6.32
N GLU A 243 14.77 -19.01 6.28
CA GLU A 243 15.38 -19.84 5.24
C GLU A 243 14.82 -19.55 3.84
N THR A 244 13.51 -19.32 3.74
CA THR A 244 12.88 -18.91 2.47
C THR A 244 13.42 -17.56 2.02
N LEU A 245 13.55 -16.60 2.95
CA LEU A 245 14.12 -15.28 2.64
C LEU A 245 15.59 -15.39 2.23
N ARG A 246 16.41 -16.19 2.94
CA ARG A 246 17.84 -16.38 2.61
C ARG A 246 18.03 -16.90 1.18
N ARG A 247 17.26 -17.91 0.78
CA ARG A 247 17.32 -18.46 -0.59
C ARG A 247 16.93 -17.39 -1.61
N SER A 248 15.82 -16.72 -1.40
CA SER A 248 15.35 -15.67 -2.30
C SER A 248 16.36 -14.53 -2.46
N LEU A 249 17.02 -14.13 -1.37
CA LEU A 249 18.08 -13.13 -1.39
C LEU A 249 19.31 -13.63 -2.15
N ALA A 250 19.77 -14.87 -1.86
CA ALA A 250 20.93 -15.45 -2.52
C ALA A 250 20.72 -15.63 -4.03
N ASP A 251 19.54 -16.10 -4.45
CA ASP A 251 19.17 -16.26 -5.87
C ASP A 251 19.18 -14.91 -6.62
N ALA A 252 18.97 -13.80 -5.91
CA ALA A 252 19.06 -12.44 -6.46
C ALA A 252 20.46 -11.79 -6.30
N GLY A 253 21.44 -12.54 -5.81
CA GLY A 253 22.82 -12.06 -5.64
C GLY A 253 23.09 -11.26 -4.37
N PHE A 254 22.17 -11.31 -3.38
CA PHE A 254 22.42 -10.75 -2.05
C PHE A 254 23.13 -11.75 -1.14
N GLU A 255 23.91 -11.25 -0.20
CA GLU A 255 24.62 -12.01 0.84
C GLU A 255 24.02 -11.69 2.22
N PRO A 256 22.96 -12.40 2.67
CA PRO A 256 22.28 -12.09 3.91
C PRO A 256 23.09 -12.44 5.15
N VAL A 257 23.25 -11.47 6.05
CA VAL A 257 23.76 -11.68 7.41
C VAL A 257 22.59 -11.51 8.38
N VAL A 258 22.26 -12.57 9.12
CA VAL A 258 21.10 -12.57 10.04
C VAL A 258 21.50 -12.05 11.42
N PHE A 259 20.72 -11.15 11.94
CA PHE A 259 20.84 -10.54 13.26
C PHE A 259 19.58 -10.84 14.06
N GLU A 260 19.63 -11.88 14.84
CA GLU A 260 18.53 -12.30 15.70
C GLU A 260 18.53 -11.50 16.99
N ILE A 261 17.33 -11.07 17.43
CA ILE A 261 17.04 -10.46 18.72
C ILE A 261 15.98 -11.30 19.44
N PRO A 262 15.88 -11.26 20.78
CA PRO A 262 14.83 -11.95 21.50
C PRO A 262 13.43 -11.43 21.11
N ASP A 263 12.41 -12.29 21.24
CA ASP A 263 11.02 -11.92 20.95
C ASP A 263 10.40 -11.08 22.08
N GLY A 264 9.53 -10.15 21.69
CA GLY A 264 8.69 -9.36 22.61
C GLY A 264 9.04 -7.87 22.68
N GLU A 265 8.04 -7.08 23.09
CA GLU A 265 8.11 -5.62 23.23
C GLU A 265 9.22 -5.17 24.20
N ALA A 266 9.52 -5.97 25.23
CA ALA A 266 10.57 -5.68 26.21
C ALA A 266 11.97 -5.48 25.59
N TYR A 267 12.18 -5.98 24.39
CA TYR A 267 13.46 -5.84 23.66
C TYR A 267 13.48 -4.70 22.65
N LYS A 268 12.40 -3.94 22.53
CA LYS A 268 12.34 -2.74 21.69
C LYS A 268 13.01 -1.54 22.37
N THR A 269 14.30 -1.64 22.65
CA THR A 269 15.04 -0.71 23.52
C THR A 269 16.29 -0.11 22.85
N LEU A 270 16.83 0.97 23.43
CA LEU A 270 18.12 1.53 23.02
C LEU A 270 19.26 0.53 23.23
N ASP A 271 19.22 -0.30 24.27
CA ASP A 271 20.27 -1.29 24.54
C ASP A 271 20.30 -2.36 23.45
N THR A 272 19.14 -2.82 23.00
CA THR A 272 19.04 -3.76 21.86
C THR A 272 19.55 -3.11 20.58
N ALA A 273 19.22 -1.84 20.33
CA ALA A 273 19.74 -1.08 19.19
C ALA A 273 21.27 -0.94 19.27
N ALA A 274 21.83 -0.64 20.44
CA ALA A 274 23.27 -0.56 20.67
C ALA A 274 23.98 -1.91 20.38
N GLY A 275 23.36 -3.01 20.81
CA GLY A 275 23.83 -4.37 20.51
C GLY A 275 23.82 -4.65 18.99
N LEU A 276 22.82 -4.19 18.26
CA LEU A 276 22.77 -4.32 16.79
C LEU A 276 23.87 -3.49 16.14
N TYR A 277 24.14 -2.25 16.59
CA TYR A 277 25.24 -1.43 16.04
C TYR A 277 26.61 -2.11 16.22
N ALA A 278 26.88 -2.69 17.38
CA ALA A 278 28.12 -3.41 17.61
C ALA A 278 28.27 -4.60 16.66
N ARG A 279 27.20 -5.36 16.44
CA ARG A 279 27.17 -6.51 15.51
C ARG A 279 27.29 -6.05 14.04
N PHE A 280 26.66 -4.94 13.65
CA PHE A 280 26.79 -4.34 12.32
C PHE A 280 28.22 -3.87 12.06
N ALA A 281 28.86 -3.25 13.07
CA ALA A 281 30.26 -2.86 12.98
C ALA A 281 31.19 -4.07 12.82
N ALA A 282 30.98 -5.14 13.59
CA ALA A 282 31.74 -6.38 13.47
C ALA A 282 31.56 -7.04 12.09
N ALA A 283 30.34 -7.01 11.55
CA ALA A 283 30.03 -7.50 10.20
C ALA A 283 30.50 -6.52 9.09
N ARG A 284 31.01 -5.33 9.44
CA ARG A 284 31.44 -4.28 8.51
C ARG A 284 30.36 -3.88 7.50
N LEU A 285 29.11 -3.73 7.99
CA LEU A 285 27.98 -3.33 7.15
C LEU A 285 28.19 -1.92 6.60
N ALA A 286 28.20 -1.78 5.27
CA ALA A 286 28.47 -0.53 4.57
C ALA A 286 27.20 0.31 4.33
N ARG A 287 27.35 1.59 3.99
CA ARG A 287 26.25 2.56 3.82
C ARG A 287 25.23 2.16 2.75
N GLY A 288 25.64 1.50 1.66
CA GLY A 288 24.74 1.06 0.58
C GLY A 288 24.05 -0.27 0.83
N GLU A 289 24.42 -0.97 1.90
CA GLU A 289 23.89 -2.29 2.25
C GLU A 289 22.60 -2.14 3.05
N PRO A 290 21.49 -2.79 2.64
CA PRO A 290 20.19 -2.59 3.26
C PRO A 290 20.06 -3.30 4.59
N VAL A 291 19.24 -2.73 5.47
CA VAL A 291 18.63 -3.43 6.62
C VAL A 291 17.25 -3.92 6.21
N ILE A 292 17.02 -5.21 6.36
CA ILE A 292 15.76 -5.90 6.05
C ILE A 292 15.14 -6.34 7.37
N ALA A 293 13.97 -5.80 7.70
CA ALA A 293 13.19 -6.22 8.86
C ALA A 293 12.27 -7.39 8.46
N LEU A 294 12.50 -8.57 9.01
CA LEU A 294 11.61 -9.73 8.87
C LEU A 294 10.95 -10.00 10.21
N GLY A 295 9.71 -9.54 10.42
CA GLY A 295 9.05 -9.71 11.71
C GLY A 295 7.80 -8.86 11.93
N GLY A 296 7.29 -8.88 13.17
CA GLY A 296 6.20 -8.03 13.61
C GLY A 296 6.60 -6.57 13.79
N GLY A 297 5.71 -5.77 14.41
CA GLY A 297 5.91 -4.34 14.65
C GLY A 297 7.18 -4.01 15.44
N VAL A 298 7.53 -4.81 16.44
CA VAL A 298 8.76 -4.64 17.25
C VAL A 298 10.01 -4.71 16.37
N ILE A 299 10.09 -5.73 15.51
CA ILE A 299 11.22 -5.90 14.59
C ILE A 299 11.26 -4.76 13.57
N GLY A 300 10.09 -4.39 13.00
CA GLY A 300 9.98 -3.31 12.04
C GLY A 300 10.46 -1.98 12.60
N ASP A 301 10.01 -1.62 13.80
CA ASP A 301 10.36 -0.37 14.46
C ASP A 301 11.84 -0.32 14.86
N LEU A 302 12.35 -1.37 15.52
CA LEU A 302 13.73 -1.44 15.96
C LEU A 302 14.72 -1.46 14.78
N ALA A 303 14.50 -2.32 13.79
CA ALA A 303 15.34 -2.41 12.61
C ALA A 303 15.31 -1.12 11.79
N GLY A 304 14.13 -0.50 11.68
CA GLY A 304 13.97 0.79 11.01
C GLY A 304 14.68 1.93 11.74
N PHE A 305 14.61 1.97 13.08
CA PHE A 305 15.35 2.92 13.89
C PHE A 305 16.87 2.75 13.73
N VAL A 306 17.36 1.52 13.76
CA VAL A 306 18.77 1.22 13.49
C VAL A 306 19.15 1.60 12.06
N ALA A 307 18.31 1.32 11.05
CA ALA A 307 18.55 1.72 9.67
C ALA A 307 18.57 3.25 9.47
N ALA A 308 17.78 3.98 10.26
CA ALA A 308 17.76 5.45 10.23
C ALA A 308 19.05 6.08 10.76
N THR A 309 19.69 5.43 11.71
CA THR A 309 20.82 5.98 12.49
C THR A 309 22.17 5.38 12.10
N TRP A 310 22.23 4.10 11.69
CA TRP A 310 23.45 3.45 11.23
C TRP A 310 24.05 4.21 10.05
N LEU A 311 25.32 4.61 10.16
CA LEU A 311 26.05 5.41 9.16
C LEU A 311 25.30 6.66 8.67
N ARG A 312 24.43 7.24 9.49
CA ARG A 312 23.51 8.36 9.19
C ARG A 312 22.39 8.01 8.20
N GLY A 313 22.04 6.75 8.10
CA GLY A 313 20.96 6.22 7.27
C GLY A 313 21.46 5.27 6.19
N VAL A 314 20.85 4.07 6.17
CA VAL A 314 21.05 3.02 5.18
C VAL A 314 19.72 2.65 4.54
N PRO A 315 19.67 1.99 3.36
CA PRO A 315 18.42 1.50 2.78
C PRO A 315 17.70 0.59 3.75
N PHE A 316 16.35 0.66 3.75
CA PHE A 316 15.50 -0.09 4.68
C PHE A 316 14.41 -0.82 3.91
N VAL A 317 14.16 -2.09 4.26
CA VAL A 317 13.10 -2.93 3.68
C VAL A 317 12.26 -3.52 4.80
N GLN A 318 10.94 -3.50 4.63
CA GLN A 318 9.98 -4.09 5.56
C GLN A 318 9.37 -5.37 4.98
N ILE A 319 9.45 -6.48 5.73
CA ILE A 319 8.76 -7.74 5.46
C ILE A 319 7.97 -8.12 6.71
N PRO A 320 6.77 -7.54 6.89
CA PRO A 320 5.96 -7.76 8.08
C PRO A 320 5.41 -9.19 8.12
N THR A 321 5.46 -9.82 9.30
CA THR A 321 5.00 -11.21 9.50
C THR A 321 3.79 -11.32 10.44
N SER A 322 3.30 -10.21 10.98
CA SER A 322 2.04 -10.16 11.74
C SER A 322 1.01 -9.30 11.04
N LEU A 323 -0.28 -9.59 11.21
CA LEU A 323 -1.36 -8.84 10.56
C LEU A 323 -1.32 -7.35 10.93
N LEU A 324 -1.10 -7.04 12.21
CA LEU A 324 -0.95 -5.66 12.69
C LEU A 324 0.19 -4.94 11.95
N ALA A 325 1.35 -5.59 11.81
CA ALA A 325 2.47 -4.99 11.10
C ALA A 325 2.18 -4.82 9.60
N MET A 326 1.47 -5.76 8.98
CA MET A 326 1.08 -5.69 7.56
C MET A 326 0.18 -4.49 7.26
N VAL A 327 -0.80 -4.22 8.14
CA VAL A 327 -1.81 -3.19 7.87
C VAL A 327 -1.52 -1.84 8.53
N ASP A 328 -0.59 -1.81 9.48
CA ASP A 328 -0.27 -0.59 10.24
C ASP A 328 1.25 -0.33 10.34
N ALA A 329 2.01 -1.03 11.16
CA ALA A 329 3.35 -0.63 11.56
C ALA A 329 4.35 -0.50 10.40
N SER A 330 4.25 -1.30 9.34
CA SER A 330 5.19 -1.27 8.19
C SER A 330 5.00 -0.08 7.25
N VAL A 331 3.92 0.70 7.39
CA VAL A 331 3.55 1.77 6.45
C VAL A 331 3.63 3.13 7.15
N GLY A 332 4.26 4.10 6.49
CA GLY A 332 4.32 5.49 6.97
C GLY A 332 5.60 5.88 7.70
N GLY A 333 6.60 4.99 7.74
CA GLY A 333 7.98 5.29 8.11
C GLY A 333 8.23 5.69 9.56
N LYS A 334 7.26 5.60 10.46
CA LYS A 334 7.51 5.78 11.90
C LYS A 334 8.28 4.58 12.43
N VAL A 335 9.46 4.82 12.99
CA VAL A 335 10.30 3.79 13.61
C VAL A 335 10.79 4.30 14.95
N ALA A 336 10.81 3.46 15.97
CA ALA A 336 11.11 3.90 17.32
C ALA A 336 11.61 2.77 18.23
N VAL A 337 12.14 3.19 19.38
CA VAL A 337 12.45 2.34 20.53
C VAL A 337 11.81 2.92 21.79
N ASP A 338 11.59 2.06 22.77
CA ASP A 338 10.98 2.39 24.04
C ASP A 338 12.03 2.83 25.06
N LEU A 339 11.57 3.66 25.99
CA LEU A 339 12.32 4.03 27.19
C LEU A 339 11.54 3.57 28.44
N PRO A 340 12.18 3.47 29.62
CA PRO A 340 11.47 3.24 30.87
C PRO A 340 10.36 4.27 31.13
N ALA A 341 10.51 5.48 30.57
CA ALA A 341 9.54 6.56 30.69
C ALA A 341 8.29 6.39 29.79
N GLY A 342 8.30 5.52 28.77
CA GLY A 342 7.17 5.26 27.89
C GLY A 342 7.56 4.69 26.54
N LYS A 343 6.56 4.19 25.79
CA LYS A 343 6.71 3.61 24.47
C LYS A 343 7.00 4.68 23.41
N ASN A 344 7.80 4.30 22.39
CA ASN A 344 8.05 5.08 21.17
C ASN A 344 8.55 6.52 21.37
N LEU A 345 9.26 6.78 22.47
CA LEU A 345 9.72 8.13 22.81
C LEU A 345 10.99 8.55 22.06
N VAL A 346 11.76 7.60 21.58
CA VAL A 346 12.96 7.84 20.76
C VAL A 346 12.75 7.19 19.40
N GLY A 347 12.75 7.99 18.35
CA GLY A 347 12.44 7.48 17.02
C GLY A 347 12.85 8.41 15.89
N ALA A 348 12.53 7.99 14.69
CA ALA A 348 12.77 8.73 13.46
C ALA A 348 11.64 8.48 12.44
N PHE A 349 11.55 9.34 11.44
CA PHE A 349 10.82 9.03 10.21
C PHE A 349 11.80 8.40 9.21
N LYS A 350 11.72 7.08 9.03
CA LYS A 350 12.53 6.31 8.09
C LYS A 350 11.63 5.57 7.12
N GLN A 351 11.42 6.15 5.96
CA GLN A 351 10.63 5.48 4.92
C GLN A 351 11.39 4.26 4.38
N PRO A 352 10.72 3.12 4.18
CA PRO A 352 11.32 1.96 3.55
C PRO A 352 11.54 2.21 2.05
N ALA A 353 12.47 1.49 1.44
CA ALA A 353 12.61 1.45 -0.02
C ALA A 353 11.48 0.63 -0.66
N VAL A 354 11.02 -0.40 0.04
CA VAL A 354 9.89 -1.26 -0.34
C VAL A 354 9.33 -1.96 0.89
N VAL A 355 8.03 -2.21 0.88
CA VAL A 355 7.33 -3.08 1.84
C VAL A 355 6.83 -4.31 1.09
N LEU A 356 7.17 -5.50 1.56
CA LEU A 356 6.74 -6.78 0.97
C LEU A 356 5.80 -7.48 1.95
N ILE A 357 4.52 -7.49 1.63
CA ILE A 357 3.47 -8.10 2.46
C ILE A 357 3.06 -9.42 1.81
N ASP A 358 3.42 -10.51 2.46
CA ASP A 358 3.05 -11.87 2.07
C ASP A 358 2.00 -12.42 3.04
N PRO A 359 0.71 -12.48 2.66
CA PRO A 359 -0.34 -12.99 3.55
C PRO A 359 -0.14 -14.44 3.98
N ASP A 360 0.63 -15.24 3.26
CA ASP A 360 0.92 -16.63 3.64
C ASP A 360 1.74 -16.74 4.92
N LEU A 361 2.49 -15.69 5.30
CA LEU A 361 3.25 -15.65 6.55
C LEU A 361 2.34 -15.68 7.79
N LEU A 362 1.08 -15.26 7.63
CA LEU A 362 0.09 -15.28 8.71
C LEU A 362 -0.35 -16.70 9.13
N ARG A 363 -0.04 -17.73 8.32
CA ARG A 363 -0.34 -19.14 8.67
C ARG A 363 0.40 -19.61 9.91
N THR A 364 1.52 -18.99 10.24
CA THR A 364 2.32 -19.30 11.44
C THR A 364 2.05 -18.36 12.60
N LEU A 365 1.23 -17.32 12.38
CA LEU A 365 0.90 -16.34 13.40
C LEU A 365 -0.10 -16.92 14.41
N PRO A 366 0.15 -16.80 15.73
CA PRO A 366 -0.83 -17.21 16.75
C PRO A 366 -2.19 -16.51 16.55
N GLY A 367 -3.29 -17.26 16.73
CA GLY A 367 -4.63 -16.75 16.47
C GLY A 367 -5.02 -15.51 17.30
N ALA A 368 -4.43 -15.33 18.48
CA ALA A 368 -4.65 -14.13 19.29
C ALA A 368 -4.00 -12.89 18.66
N GLU A 369 -2.79 -13.03 18.09
CA GLU A 369 -2.09 -11.96 17.38
C GLU A 369 -2.79 -11.61 16.06
N PHE A 370 -3.32 -12.63 15.37
CA PHE A 370 -4.13 -12.41 14.18
C PHE A 370 -5.38 -11.58 14.51
N ARG A 371 -6.13 -11.96 15.57
CA ARG A 371 -7.30 -11.20 16.01
C ARG A 371 -6.95 -9.76 16.41
N ALA A 372 -5.84 -9.58 17.14
CA ALA A 372 -5.36 -8.25 17.49
C ALA A 372 -5.16 -7.36 16.25
N GLY A 373 -4.61 -7.91 15.17
CA GLY A 373 -4.46 -7.19 13.89
C GLY A 373 -5.79 -6.81 13.24
N LEU A 374 -6.86 -7.58 13.44
CA LEU A 374 -8.18 -7.24 12.90
C LEU A 374 -8.76 -5.94 13.48
N ALA A 375 -8.38 -5.56 14.70
CA ALA A 375 -8.80 -4.28 15.28
C ALA A 375 -8.33 -3.09 14.44
N GLU A 376 -7.10 -3.15 13.92
CA GLU A 376 -6.54 -2.11 13.04
C GLU A 376 -7.24 -2.05 11.69
N ILE A 377 -7.71 -3.19 11.17
CA ILE A 377 -8.47 -3.22 9.92
C ILE A 377 -9.87 -2.62 10.13
N VAL A 378 -10.54 -2.95 11.24
CA VAL A 378 -11.82 -2.30 11.61
C VAL A 378 -11.63 -0.79 11.77
N LYS A 379 -10.55 -0.36 12.44
CA LYS A 379 -10.17 1.04 12.57
C LYS A 379 -10.00 1.71 11.21
N ALA A 380 -9.27 1.08 10.28
CA ALA A 380 -9.09 1.60 8.93
C ALA A 380 -10.45 1.76 8.20
N GLY A 381 -11.35 0.79 8.31
CA GLY A 381 -12.71 0.88 7.77
C GLY A 381 -13.48 2.08 8.33
N ILE A 382 -13.42 2.30 9.65
CA ILE A 382 -14.07 3.43 10.31
C ILE A 382 -13.48 4.77 9.88
N ILE A 383 -12.16 4.85 9.67
CA ILE A 383 -11.48 6.09 9.29
C ILE A 383 -11.77 6.49 7.84
N GLY A 384 -11.78 5.52 6.91
CA GLY A 384 -11.75 5.92 5.51
C GLY A 384 -12.26 4.92 4.47
N ASP A 385 -12.84 3.77 4.87
CA ASP A 385 -13.45 2.81 3.92
C ASP A 385 -14.66 2.10 4.53
N ALA A 386 -15.83 2.71 4.36
CA ALA A 386 -17.08 2.15 4.88
C ALA A 386 -17.36 0.74 4.32
N ARG A 387 -16.98 0.45 3.08
CA ARG A 387 -17.17 -0.87 2.47
C ARG A 387 -16.35 -1.94 3.20
N LEU A 388 -15.08 -1.64 3.54
CA LEU A 388 -14.24 -2.53 4.33
C LEU A 388 -14.86 -2.85 5.70
N PHE A 389 -15.39 -1.81 6.38
CA PHE A 389 -16.10 -2.01 7.65
C PHE A 389 -17.32 -2.90 7.50
N GLU A 390 -18.17 -2.65 6.51
CA GLU A 390 -19.41 -3.43 6.30
C GLU A 390 -19.12 -4.90 5.95
N GLN A 391 -18.08 -5.15 5.16
CA GLN A 391 -17.63 -6.52 4.86
C GLN A 391 -17.21 -7.27 6.13
N LEU A 392 -16.42 -6.65 7.00
CA LEU A 392 -16.00 -7.23 8.28
C LEU A 392 -17.18 -7.42 9.23
N ALA A 393 -18.13 -6.49 9.20
CA ALA A 393 -19.33 -6.52 10.01
C ALA A 393 -20.36 -7.57 9.57
N ALA A 394 -20.38 -8.02 8.33
CA ALA A 394 -21.32 -9.00 7.80
C ALA A 394 -20.81 -10.45 7.94
N GLU A 395 -19.98 -10.90 7.02
CA GLU A 395 -19.56 -12.30 6.87
C GLU A 395 -18.04 -12.50 6.94
N GLY A 396 -17.29 -11.40 7.08
CA GLY A 396 -15.83 -11.38 6.92
C GLY A 396 -15.43 -11.19 5.46
N PRO A 397 -14.14 -10.92 5.20
CA PRO A 397 -13.64 -10.63 3.87
C PRO A 397 -13.59 -11.88 3.00
N ALA A 398 -13.97 -11.75 1.73
CA ALA A 398 -13.84 -12.81 0.73
C ALA A 398 -12.37 -13.19 0.46
N SER A 399 -11.42 -12.26 0.66
CA SER A 399 -9.99 -12.46 0.45
C SER A 399 -9.18 -11.72 1.51
N LEU A 400 -8.28 -12.44 2.17
CA LEU A 400 -7.33 -11.87 3.15
C LEU A 400 -6.40 -10.85 2.48
N THR A 401 -5.91 -11.14 1.27
CA THR A 401 -5.05 -10.24 0.49
C THR A 401 -5.76 -8.91 0.19
N ALA A 402 -7.02 -8.99 -0.24
CA ALA A 402 -7.84 -7.81 -0.52
C ALA A 402 -8.11 -6.98 0.74
N MET A 403 -8.43 -7.62 1.86
CA MET A 403 -8.66 -6.97 3.15
C MET A 403 -7.41 -6.20 3.62
N ILE A 404 -6.24 -6.82 3.53
CA ILE A 404 -4.96 -6.18 3.86
C ILE A 404 -4.73 -4.98 2.92
N ALA A 405 -4.94 -5.15 1.61
CA ALA A 405 -4.75 -4.08 0.64
C ALA A 405 -5.70 -2.90 0.88
N ASP A 406 -6.97 -3.15 1.22
CA ASP A 406 -7.95 -2.09 1.52
C ASP A 406 -7.54 -1.31 2.78
N ALA A 407 -7.10 -2.00 3.84
CA ALA A 407 -6.61 -1.34 5.06
C ALA A 407 -5.34 -0.51 4.80
N VAL A 408 -4.36 -1.07 4.08
CA VAL A 408 -3.13 -0.37 3.68
C VAL A 408 -3.45 0.86 2.83
N ARG A 409 -4.43 0.77 1.92
CA ARG A 409 -4.86 1.88 1.05
C ARG A 409 -5.44 3.05 1.86
N VAL A 410 -6.20 2.78 2.92
CA VAL A 410 -6.67 3.83 3.84
C VAL A 410 -5.49 4.51 4.50
N LYS A 411 -4.57 3.72 5.07
CA LYS A 411 -3.38 4.27 5.73
C LYS A 411 -2.49 5.05 4.77
N ALA A 412 -2.24 4.52 3.57
CA ALA A 412 -1.44 5.18 2.53
C ALA A 412 -1.98 6.58 2.20
N ARG A 413 -3.30 6.70 1.95
CA ARG A 413 -3.95 8.01 1.67
C ARG A 413 -3.74 9.03 2.79
N VAL A 414 -3.81 8.61 4.05
CA VAL A 414 -3.59 9.49 5.20
C VAL A 414 -2.12 9.89 5.31
N VAL A 415 -1.19 8.93 5.11
CA VAL A 415 0.26 9.17 5.15
C VAL A 415 0.71 10.09 4.01
N GLU A 416 0.16 9.93 2.80
CA GLU A 416 0.48 10.77 1.64
C GLU A 416 0.10 12.24 1.87
N ARG A 417 -1.02 12.50 2.54
CA ARG A 417 -1.49 13.86 2.85
C ARG A 417 -0.73 14.50 4.03
N ASP A 418 -0.32 13.68 4.98
CA ASP A 418 0.34 14.14 6.20
C ASP A 418 1.45 13.16 6.63
N PRO A 419 2.60 13.15 5.94
CA PRO A 419 3.68 12.20 6.20
C PRO A 419 4.33 12.37 7.59
N PHE A 420 4.25 13.57 8.19
CA PHE A 420 4.93 13.93 9.45
C PHE A 420 4.00 14.12 10.66
N GLU A 421 2.70 13.79 10.53
CA GLU A 421 1.71 13.87 11.62
C GLU A 421 1.49 15.30 12.18
N LEU A 422 1.35 16.24 11.27
CA LEU A 422 1.04 17.62 11.63
C LEU A 422 -0.46 17.91 11.72
N GLY A 423 -1.31 17.03 11.18
CA GLY A 423 -2.76 17.22 11.09
C GLY A 423 -3.55 15.92 10.95
N GLU A 424 -3.99 15.57 9.73
CA GLU A 424 -4.89 14.45 9.43
C GLU A 424 -4.35 13.06 9.84
N ARG A 425 -3.04 12.88 9.87
CA ARG A 425 -2.45 11.60 10.29
C ARG A 425 -2.81 11.23 11.72
N ALA A 426 -3.20 12.22 12.55
CA ALA A 426 -3.74 11.95 13.88
C ALA A 426 -5.00 11.06 13.85
N TRP A 427 -5.76 11.00 12.74
CA TRP A 427 -6.91 10.11 12.58
C TRP A 427 -6.56 8.64 12.81
N LEU A 428 -5.33 8.23 12.47
CA LEU A 428 -4.84 6.88 12.70
C LEU A 428 -4.77 6.51 14.20
N ASN A 429 -4.86 7.50 15.09
CA ASN A 429 -4.93 7.29 16.54
C ASN A 429 -6.37 7.07 17.06
N LEU A 430 -7.37 6.80 16.19
CA LEU A 430 -8.71 6.39 16.63
C LEU A 430 -8.60 5.21 17.61
N GLY A 431 -9.20 5.35 18.78
CA GLY A 431 -9.13 4.36 19.85
C GLY A 431 -7.85 4.38 20.70
N HIS A 432 -6.75 4.93 20.20
CA HIS A 432 -5.45 4.84 20.87
C HIS A 432 -5.36 5.63 22.18
N THR A 433 -6.02 6.79 22.29
CA THR A 433 -6.01 7.59 23.52
C THR A 433 -6.57 6.79 24.71
N PHE A 434 -7.65 6.06 24.48
CA PHE A 434 -8.23 5.13 25.46
C PHE A 434 -7.39 3.85 25.58
N GLY A 435 -7.01 3.25 24.44
CA GLY A 435 -6.29 1.99 24.37
C GLY A 435 -4.97 2.01 25.13
N HIS A 436 -4.13 3.04 24.95
CA HIS A 436 -2.85 3.16 25.65
C HIS A 436 -3.01 3.25 27.18
N ALA A 437 -4.07 3.91 27.65
CA ALA A 437 -4.37 3.95 29.09
C ALA A 437 -4.74 2.55 29.62
N LEU A 438 -5.50 1.77 28.85
CA LEU A 438 -5.87 0.39 29.19
C LEU A 438 -4.67 -0.56 29.13
N GLU A 439 -3.78 -0.43 28.15
CA GLU A 439 -2.51 -1.19 28.08
C GLU A 439 -1.68 -0.95 29.34
N LEU A 440 -1.51 0.31 29.73
CA LEU A 440 -0.74 0.69 30.90
C LEU A 440 -1.36 0.10 32.18
N LEU A 441 -2.66 0.24 32.40
CA LEU A 441 -3.36 -0.27 33.57
C LEU A 441 -3.36 -1.79 33.67
N SER A 442 -3.37 -2.49 32.53
CA SER A 442 -3.27 -3.94 32.50
C SER A 442 -1.85 -4.46 32.75
N GLY A 443 -0.86 -3.57 32.93
CA GLY A 443 0.55 -3.96 32.98
C GLY A 443 1.02 -4.60 31.67
N TYR A 444 0.45 -4.18 30.52
CA TYR A 444 0.72 -4.71 29.18
C TYR A 444 0.34 -6.19 28.97
N THR A 445 -0.57 -6.72 29.79
CA THR A 445 -1.14 -8.06 29.56
C THR A 445 -2.22 -8.04 28.49
N LEU A 446 -2.91 -6.91 28.29
CA LEU A 446 -3.82 -6.67 27.20
C LEU A 446 -3.02 -6.38 25.91
N ARG A 447 -3.28 -7.13 24.84
CA ARG A 447 -2.60 -6.91 23.55
C ARG A 447 -3.01 -5.57 22.95
N HIS A 448 -2.10 -4.97 22.19
CA HIS A 448 -2.34 -3.67 21.55
C HIS A 448 -3.66 -3.60 20.79
N GLY A 449 -3.93 -4.54 19.88
CA GLY A 449 -5.19 -4.55 19.11
C GLY A 449 -6.44 -4.78 19.96
N GLU A 450 -6.32 -5.51 21.08
CA GLU A 450 -7.42 -5.67 22.05
C GLU A 450 -7.72 -4.35 22.74
N ALA A 451 -6.68 -3.61 23.14
CA ALA A 451 -6.80 -2.29 23.72
C ALA A 451 -7.37 -1.26 22.73
N VAL A 452 -6.92 -1.30 21.46
CA VAL A 452 -7.44 -0.46 20.38
C VAL A 452 -8.91 -0.76 20.09
N ALA A 453 -9.33 -2.03 20.14
CA ALA A 453 -10.73 -2.42 19.97
C ALA A 453 -11.61 -1.80 21.06
N LEU A 454 -11.23 -1.93 22.34
CA LEU A 454 -11.91 -1.30 23.47
C LEU A 454 -11.92 0.22 23.34
N GLY A 455 -10.79 0.81 23.00
CA GLY A 455 -10.66 2.25 22.82
C GLY A 455 -11.48 2.78 21.64
N THR A 456 -11.65 2.01 20.58
CA THR A 456 -12.51 2.37 19.44
C THR A 456 -13.99 2.36 19.85
N ILE A 457 -14.41 1.41 20.68
CA ILE A 457 -15.77 1.40 21.26
C ILE A 457 -15.96 2.62 22.16
N ALA A 458 -15.00 2.94 23.04
CA ALA A 458 -15.07 4.11 23.91
C ALA A 458 -15.12 5.42 23.11
N ALA A 459 -14.33 5.53 22.02
CA ALA A 459 -14.39 6.67 21.13
C ALA A 459 -15.75 6.81 20.42
N ALA A 460 -16.38 5.70 20.05
CA ALA A 460 -17.72 5.71 19.48
C ALA A 460 -18.79 6.14 20.50
N GLU A 461 -18.73 5.62 21.72
CA GLU A 461 -19.64 6.01 22.82
C GLU A 461 -19.50 7.50 23.15
N LEU A 462 -18.26 8.00 23.19
CA LEU A 462 -17.97 9.42 23.37
C LEU A 462 -18.51 10.27 22.20
N SER A 463 -18.36 9.79 20.96
CA SER A 463 -18.88 10.48 19.78
C SER A 463 -20.40 10.60 19.81
N ALA A 464 -21.10 9.53 20.20
CA ALA A 464 -22.55 9.54 20.32
C ALA A 464 -23.03 10.44 21.46
N ALA A 465 -22.37 10.38 22.62
CA ALA A 465 -22.71 11.22 23.78
C ALA A 465 -22.56 12.72 23.48
N LEU A 466 -21.58 13.09 22.65
CA LEU A 466 -21.35 14.47 22.21
C LEU A 466 -22.14 14.87 20.95
N GLY A 467 -22.97 13.98 20.41
CA GLY A 467 -23.82 14.26 19.24
C GLY A 467 -23.07 14.32 17.91
N TYR A 468 -21.87 13.72 17.81
CA TYR A 468 -21.12 13.66 16.56
C TYR A 468 -21.62 12.58 15.61
N CYS A 469 -22.23 11.50 16.11
CA CYS A 469 -22.72 10.39 15.30
C CYS A 469 -24.09 9.87 15.77
N ASP A 470 -24.69 9.01 14.96
CA ASP A 470 -25.92 8.28 15.30
C ASP A 470 -25.72 7.50 16.61
N PRO A 471 -26.64 7.60 17.59
CA PRO A 471 -26.61 6.85 18.84
C PRO A 471 -26.54 5.31 18.68
N ALA A 472 -26.96 4.75 17.55
CA ALA A 472 -26.86 3.33 17.25
C ALA A 472 -25.46 2.87 16.82
N LEU A 473 -24.57 3.81 16.42
CA LEU A 473 -23.27 3.50 15.86
C LEU A 473 -22.34 2.75 16.83
N PRO A 474 -22.24 3.11 18.13
CA PRO A 474 -21.42 2.37 19.09
C PRO A 474 -21.79 0.90 19.18
N GLY A 475 -23.09 0.59 19.16
CA GLY A 475 -23.61 -0.78 19.16
C GLY A 475 -23.19 -1.58 17.92
N ARG A 476 -23.19 -0.94 16.74
CA ARG A 476 -22.74 -1.58 15.49
C ARG A 476 -21.24 -1.90 15.54
N ILE A 477 -20.42 -0.96 16.00
CA ILE A 477 -18.96 -1.14 16.12
C ILE A 477 -18.66 -2.25 17.13
N ARG A 478 -19.31 -2.22 18.29
CA ARG A 478 -19.19 -3.26 19.33
C ARG A 478 -19.53 -4.65 18.79
N ALA A 479 -20.62 -4.76 18.05
CA ALA A 479 -21.04 -6.02 17.45
C ALA A 479 -20.06 -6.53 16.40
N ALA A 480 -19.50 -5.65 15.57
CA ALA A 480 -18.49 -6.01 14.58
C ALA A 480 -17.19 -6.54 15.23
N LEU A 481 -16.67 -5.83 16.23
CA LEU A 481 -15.46 -6.24 16.97
C LEU A 481 -15.69 -7.55 17.73
N GLY A 482 -16.86 -7.72 18.37
CA GLY A 482 -17.21 -8.96 19.08
C GLY A 482 -17.27 -10.18 18.15
N ARG A 483 -17.84 -10.04 16.94
CA ARG A 483 -17.86 -11.13 15.94
C ARG A 483 -16.45 -11.56 15.49
N LEU A 484 -15.52 -10.64 15.45
CA LEU A 484 -14.12 -10.92 15.14
C LEU A 484 -13.33 -11.53 16.32
N GLY A 485 -14.01 -11.77 17.46
CA GLY A 485 -13.42 -12.36 18.66
C GLY A 485 -12.55 -11.38 19.46
N LEU A 486 -12.75 -10.08 19.26
CA LEU A 486 -12.08 -9.02 20.02
C LEU A 486 -12.89 -8.68 21.29
N PRO A 487 -12.23 -8.24 22.38
CA PRO A 487 -12.92 -7.86 23.59
C PRO A 487 -13.78 -6.60 23.37
N THR A 488 -14.98 -6.61 23.92
CA THR A 488 -15.92 -5.47 23.87
C THR A 488 -16.11 -4.81 25.24
N SER A 489 -15.53 -5.41 26.27
CA SER A 489 -15.45 -4.89 27.65
C SER A 489 -14.24 -5.49 28.35
N HIS A 490 -13.71 -4.80 29.37
CA HIS A 490 -12.58 -5.24 30.19
C HIS A 490 -12.76 -4.76 31.63
N THR A 491 -12.18 -5.46 32.61
CA THR A 491 -12.24 -5.05 34.03
C THR A 491 -11.08 -4.10 34.33
N PHE A 492 -11.39 -2.86 34.68
CA PHE A 492 -10.42 -1.83 35.06
C PHE A 492 -11.12 -0.74 35.88
N ASP A 493 -10.36 0.16 36.52
CA ASP A 493 -10.90 1.36 37.18
C ASP A 493 -11.00 2.52 36.17
N PRO A 494 -12.23 2.99 35.83
CA PRO A 494 -12.42 4.10 34.89
C PRO A 494 -11.75 5.40 35.32
N GLN A 495 -11.67 5.69 36.66
CA GLN A 495 -11.00 6.86 37.18
C GLN A 495 -9.48 6.77 37.01
N ALA A 496 -8.91 5.58 37.23
CA ALA A 496 -7.50 5.33 36.98
C ALA A 496 -7.16 5.45 35.49
N ALA A 497 -8.05 4.99 34.59
CA ALA A 497 -7.87 5.15 33.17
C ALA A 497 -7.88 6.63 32.74
N LEU A 498 -8.81 7.42 33.24
CA LEU A 498 -8.86 8.85 33.00
C LEU A 498 -7.60 9.56 33.50
N ALA A 499 -7.11 9.18 34.68
CA ALA A 499 -5.87 9.74 35.27
C ALA A 499 -4.63 9.38 34.41
N ALA A 500 -4.55 8.15 33.90
CA ALA A 500 -3.48 7.68 33.00
C ALA A 500 -3.40 8.51 31.73
N MET A 501 -4.55 8.83 31.09
CA MET A 501 -4.62 9.73 29.92
C MET A 501 -4.11 11.14 30.26
N GLY A 502 -4.45 11.67 31.44
CA GLY A 502 -4.01 13.00 31.89
C GLY A 502 -2.49 13.12 32.09
N THR A 503 -1.82 12.01 32.37
CA THR A 503 -0.36 11.96 32.48
C THR A 503 0.32 12.15 31.13
N ASP A 504 -0.26 11.65 30.05
CA ASP A 504 0.23 11.87 28.68
C ASP A 504 0.08 13.34 28.23
N LYS A 505 -1.00 14.03 28.65
CA LYS A 505 -1.20 15.49 28.47
C LYS A 505 -0.06 16.31 29.08
N LYS A 506 0.31 16.01 30.32
CA LYS A 506 1.39 16.73 31.04
C LYS A 506 2.75 16.53 30.37
N ARG A 507 3.02 15.35 29.81
CA ARG A 507 4.29 15.04 29.16
C ARG A 507 4.44 15.71 27.79
N ARG A 508 3.36 15.85 27.02
CA ARG A 508 3.39 16.41 25.65
C ARG A 508 3.15 17.91 25.57
N GLY A 509 2.72 18.57 26.66
CA GLY A 509 2.44 20.02 26.69
C GLY A 509 1.32 20.48 25.76
N ARG A 510 0.49 19.55 25.25
CA ARG A 510 -0.62 19.81 24.32
C ARG A 510 -1.95 19.35 24.91
N ALA A 511 -3.07 19.92 24.46
CA ALA A 511 -4.40 19.43 24.82
C ALA A 511 -4.56 17.94 24.43
N LEU A 512 -5.33 17.20 25.23
CA LEU A 512 -5.69 15.81 24.91
C LEU A 512 -6.54 15.83 23.64
N ARG A 513 -6.08 15.11 22.62
CA ARG A 513 -6.78 14.96 21.34
C ARG A 513 -7.53 13.65 21.32
N PHE A 514 -8.79 13.70 20.94
CA PHE A 514 -9.63 12.52 20.68
C PHE A 514 -10.00 12.49 19.22
N ILE A 515 -9.96 11.31 18.64
CA ILE A 515 -10.52 11.08 17.32
C ILE A 515 -11.94 10.59 17.53
N LEU A 516 -12.90 11.39 17.07
CA LEU A 516 -14.33 11.10 17.18
C LEU A 516 -14.88 10.65 15.82
N ILE A 517 -15.90 9.82 15.87
CA ILE A 517 -16.50 9.21 14.67
C ILE A 517 -17.73 10.03 14.29
N ARG A 518 -17.79 10.51 13.04
CA ARG A 518 -19.01 11.13 12.48
C ARG A 518 -19.93 10.09 11.88
N ARG A 519 -19.35 9.21 11.09
CA ARG A 519 -20.00 8.01 10.50
C ARG A 519 -18.91 7.03 10.08
N ILE A 520 -19.26 5.83 9.72
CA ILE A 520 -18.29 4.89 9.15
C ILE A 520 -17.71 5.52 7.85
N GLY A 521 -16.38 5.56 7.77
CA GLY A 521 -15.62 6.21 6.70
C GLY A 521 -15.30 7.69 6.94
N GLU A 522 -15.72 8.27 8.09
CA GLU A 522 -15.47 9.68 8.40
C GLU A 522 -15.24 9.92 9.89
N VAL A 523 -14.11 10.51 10.23
CA VAL A 523 -13.70 10.86 11.60
C VAL A 523 -13.30 12.34 11.70
N THR A 524 -13.20 12.84 12.92
CA THR A 524 -12.80 14.23 13.20
C THR A 524 -11.94 14.30 14.45
N ILE A 525 -11.14 15.34 14.59
CA ILE A 525 -10.36 15.61 15.78
C ILE A 525 -11.18 16.49 16.71
N ALA A 526 -11.20 16.17 18.01
CA ALA A 526 -11.78 16.99 19.05
C ALA A 526 -10.79 17.17 20.20
N GLU A 527 -10.76 18.37 20.75
CA GLU A 527 -9.94 18.79 21.89
C GLU A 527 -10.86 19.36 22.98
N ASP A 528 -10.34 19.53 24.18
CA ASP A 528 -11.02 20.16 25.31
C ASP A 528 -12.36 19.49 25.70
N ILE A 529 -12.41 18.15 25.65
CA ILE A 529 -13.56 17.37 26.06
C ILE A 529 -13.61 17.30 27.60
N GLU A 530 -14.81 17.51 28.15
CA GLU A 530 -15.03 17.43 29.59
C GLU A 530 -14.73 16.04 30.15
N ALA A 531 -14.06 15.99 31.30
CA ALA A 531 -13.66 14.74 31.95
C ALA A 531 -14.86 13.82 32.24
N GLY A 532 -16.04 14.39 32.56
CA GLY A 532 -17.27 13.63 32.80
C GLY A 532 -17.73 12.82 31.58
N ALA A 533 -17.63 13.40 30.38
CA ALA A 533 -17.99 12.68 29.13
C ALA A 533 -17.01 11.55 28.82
N ILE A 534 -15.72 11.79 29.05
CA ILE A 534 -14.68 10.76 28.87
C ILE A 534 -14.89 9.60 29.86
N LEU A 535 -15.18 9.92 31.12
CA LEU A 535 -15.46 8.93 32.15
C LEU A 535 -16.67 8.08 31.81
N ALA A 536 -17.78 8.70 31.40
CA ALA A 536 -18.99 7.99 30.96
C ALA A 536 -18.72 7.04 29.80
N ALA A 537 -17.86 7.41 28.84
CA ALA A 537 -17.46 6.54 27.75
C ALA A 537 -16.60 5.35 28.23
N LEU A 538 -15.70 5.55 29.19
CA LEU A 538 -14.92 4.49 29.82
C LEU A 538 -15.81 3.50 30.59
N GLU A 539 -16.81 3.97 31.32
CA GLU A 539 -17.77 3.13 32.04
C GLU A 539 -18.54 2.20 31.10
N LYS A 540 -18.80 2.62 29.85
CA LYS A 540 -19.49 1.77 28.83
C LYS A 540 -18.68 0.55 28.38
N ILE A 541 -17.38 0.57 28.56
CA ILE A 541 -16.48 -0.54 28.20
C ILE A 541 -15.92 -1.24 29.46
N CYS A 542 -16.20 -0.72 30.67
CA CYS A 542 -15.83 -1.35 31.92
C CYS A 542 -16.78 -2.51 32.23
N LYS A 543 -16.19 -3.65 32.60
CA LYS A 543 -16.94 -4.79 33.17
C LYS A 543 -17.08 -4.56 34.66
N THR A 544 -18.29 -4.44 35.13
CA THR A 544 -18.62 -4.42 36.56
C THR A 544 -18.34 -5.76 37.21
#